data_8edb9568e0783b950a4dbb842fd22aea
#
_entry.id   8edb9568e0783b950a4dbb842fd22aea
#
_cell.length_a   1.000
_cell.length_b   1.000
_cell.length_c   1.000
_cell.angle_alpha   90.00
_cell.angle_beta   90.00
_cell.angle_gamma   90.00
#
_symmetry.space_group_name_H-M   'P 1'
#
loop_
_entity.id
_entity.type
_entity.pdbx_description
1 polymer ?
#
loop_
_entity_poly.entity_id
_entity_poly.type
_entity_poly.pdbx_seq_one_letter_code
_entity_poly.pdbx_strand_id
1 'polypeptide(L)'
;MAKKAARASKRSATAARSARPAARTTTPARKAPAARKATSVRKATAARKAAPVRRVTPARRTGSRASSSTAKAGKYVYGWGAGKADGNGSMKPLLGGKGANLAEMARIGLPVPPGFTISTEVCTYFYANKRTYPVELQAQMKSGIARIEKIMGHRFGDATSFPLLIAVRSGARDSMPGMMDTILNLGLNDQTVLALETATRNPRFAWDCYRRFIQMYGDVVLGVQKLPSEDHEPFESVIEQYKEEAHGDAHLDDTRLGADDLKAIIERFKSLVLERTGKAFPSDPWEQLQGAVGAVFGSWMNDRAIVYRRKYNIPAEWGTAVNVQGMVFGNTGEESGSGVAFTRDPATGEKVFYGEFLMNAQGEDVVAGVRPAKGGGLMGREQPKSP
;
A
#
# COMPACT_ATOMS: atom_id res chain seq x y z
N MET A 1 -44.86 1.61 -53.62
CA MET A 1 -44.68 0.44 -54.47
C MET A 1 -43.70 -0.46 -53.77
N ALA A 2 -44.15 -1.44 -53.15
CA ALA A 2 -44.25 -2.86 -53.51
C ALA A 2 -42.90 -3.53 -53.18
N LYS A 3 -42.83 -4.36 -52.20
CA LYS A 3 -43.28 -5.71 -51.89
C LYS A 3 -42.15 -6.73 -52.00
N LYS A 4 -42.04 -7.50 -50.96
CA LYS A 4 -41.99 -8.98 -50.77
C LYS A 4 -40.58 -9.55 -50.70
N ALA A 5 -40.27 -10.55 -49.93
CA ALA A 5 -40.83 -11.47 -48.92
C ALA A 5 -39.75 -12.54 -48.69
N ALA A 6 -39.49 -12.90 -47.46
CA ALA A 6 -39.73 -14.14 -46.76
C ALA A 6 -39.31 -15.47 -47.40
N ARG A 7 -38.50 -16.27 -46.67
CA ARG A 7 -38.69 -17.72 -46.29
C ARG A 7 -37.37 -18.21 -45.65
N ALA A 8 -37.29 -18.56 -44.43
CA ALA A 8 -37.71 -19.71 -43.66
C ALA A 8 -37.33 -21.08 -44.27
N SER A 9 -36.41 -21.79 -43.66
CA SER A 9 -36.41 -23.23 -43.64
C SER A 9 -35.69 -23.78 -42.40
N LYS A 10 -36.40 -24.52 -41.72
CA LYS A 10 -36.29 -25.41 -40.58
C LYS A 10 -35.53 -26.68 -40.87
N ARG A 11 -35.20 -27.35 -39.77
CA ARG A 11 -35.00 -28.81 -39.50
C ARG A 11 -33.54 -29.23 -39.46
N SER A 12 -33.11 -30.13 -38.57
CA SER A 12 -33.71 -30.88 -37.47
C SER A 12 -32.59 -31.60 -36.72
N ALA A 13 -32.83 -31.73 -35.46
CA ALA A 13 -32.35 -32.68 -34.50
C ALA A 13 -31.85 -34.04 -35.02
N THR A 14 -30.87 -34.61 -34.34
CA THR A 14 -31.02 -35.96 -33.76
C THR A 14 -29.93 -36.24 -32.71
N ALA A 15 -30.37 -36.84 -31.65
CA ALA A 15 -29.66 -37.33 -30.49
C ALA A 15 -29.01 -38.70 -30.72
N ALA A 16 -28.03 -39.03 -29.88
CA ALA A 16 -27.82 -40.38 -29.28
C ALA A 16 -26.49 -40.28 -28.46
N ARG A 17 -26.52 -40.38 -27.15
CA ARG A 17 -26.53 -41.55 -26.28
C ARG A 17 -25.30 -42.46 -26.45
N SER A 18 -24.45 -42.51 -25.40
CA SER A 18 -24.11 -43.71 -24.59
C SER A 18 -22.89 -43.43 -23.76
N ALA A 19 -23.07 -43.44 -22.45
CA ALA A 19 -22.81 -44.55 -21.55
C ALA A 19 -21.39 -44.59 -20.98
N ARG A 20 -21.35 -44.43 -19.66
CA ARG A 20 -20.27 -44.76 -18.68
C ARG A 20 -19.86 -46.25 -18.82
N PRO A 21 -18.70 -46.68 -18.21
CA PRO A 21 -18.65 -46.79 -16.79
C PRO A 21 -17.28 -46.45 -16.13
N ALA A 22 -17.38 -46.35 -14.81
CA ALA A 22 -16.34 -46.14 -13.83
C ALA A 22 -15.35 -47.31 -13.73
N ALA A 23 -14.10 -46.97 -13.44
CA ALA A 23 -13.17 -47.92 -12.82
C ALA A 23 -12.59 -47.28 -11.55
N ARG A 24 -12.97 -47.88 -10.43
CA ARG A 24 -12.35 -47.74 -9.12
C ARG A 24 -10.96 -48.37 -9.19
N THR A 25 -9.92 -47.64 -8.74
CA THR A 25 -8.70 -48.27 -8.27
C THR A 25 -8.39 -47.81 -6.86
N THR A 26 -8.31 -48.79 -6.03
CA THR A 26 -8.12 -48.78 -4.59
C THR A 26 -6.67 -48.42 -4.22
N THR A 27 -6.58 -47.54 -3.23
CA THR A 27 -5.35 -47.20 -2.50
C THR A 27 -4.90 -48.33 -1.61
N PRO A 28 -3.61 -48.62 -1.45
CA PRO A 28 -3.14 -49.33 -0.26
C PRO A 28 -2.61 -48.35 0.79
N ALA A 29 -3.15 -48.51 1.98
CA ALA A 29 -2.74 -47.88 3.23
C ALA A 29 -1.28 -48.24 3.59
N ARG A 30 -0.48 -47.22 3.90
CA ARG A 30 0.85 -47.38 4.49
C ARG A 30 0.79 -47.17 6.01
N LYS A 31 1.17 -48.23 6.73
CA LYS A 31 1.24 -48.36 8.20
C LYS A 31 2.15 -47.31 8.83
N ALA A 32 1.70 -46.77 9.95
CA ALA A 32 2.49 -46.01 10.90
C ALA A 32 3.50 -46.89 11.64
N PRO A 33 4.69 -46.41 11.99
CA PRO A 33 5.57 -47.09 12.93
C PRO A 33 5.34 -46.63 14.37
N ALA A 34 5.44 -47.60 15.25
CA ALA A 34 5.14 -47.65 16.66
C ALA A 34 5.94 -46.67 17.54
N ALA A 35 5.31 -46.32 18.64
CA ALA A 35 5.84 -45.59 19.78
C ALA A 35 7.11 -46.27 20.37
N ARG A 36 8.16 -45.49 20.60
CA ARG A 36 9.29 -45.85 21.42
C ARG A 36 9.15 -45.27 22.82
N LYS A 37 9.31 -46.23 23.77
CA LYS A 37 9.20 -46.07 25.22
C LYS A 37 10.16 -45.02 25.78
N ALA A 38 9.66 -44.25 26.74
CA ALA A 38 10.38 -43.38 27.64
C ALA A 38 11.30 -44.22 28.56
N THR A 39 12.56 -43.83 28.62
CA THR A 39 13.50 -44.30 29.65
C THR A 39 13.73 -43.19 30.66
N SER A 40 13.40 -43.49 31.91
CA SER A 40 13.60 -42.68 33.09
C SER A 40 15.12 -42.50 33.36
N VAL A 41 15.53 -41.26 33.56
CA VAL A 41 16.85 -40.92 34.11
C VAL A 41 16.67 -40.39 35.53
N ARG A 42 17.37 -41.09 36.43
CA ARG A 42 17.42 -40.92 37.89
C ARG A 42 17.91 -39.55 38.30
N LYS A 43 17.25 -38.99 39.35
CA LYS A 43 17.75 -37.90 40.18
C LYS A 43 19.08 -38.27 40.82
N ALA A 44 20.09 -37.43 40.68
CA ALA A 44 21.27 -37.39 41.53
C ALA A 44 21.23 -36.07 42.32
N THR A 45 20.96 -36.19 43.61
CA THR A 45 21.11 -35.16 44.63
C THR A 45 22.58 -35.05 45.02
N ALA A 46 23.20 -33.92 44.78
CA ALA A 46 24.49 -33.58 45.36
C ALA A 46 24.34 -32.36 46.28
N ALA A 47 24.47 -32.62 47.57
CA ALA A 47 24.53 -31.61 48.62
C ALA A 47 25.83 -30.81 48.50
N ARG A 48 25.72 -29.49 48.39
CA ARG A 48 26.85 -28.55 48.56
C ARG A 48 26.75 -27.84 49.88
N LYS A 49 27.80 -28.03 50.67
CA LYS A 49 28.03 -27.41 52.00
C LYS A 49 28.09 -25.88 51.90
N ALA A 50 27.43 -25.23 52.85
CA ALA A 50 27.49 -23.79 53.06
C ALA A 50 28.88 -23.34 53.60
N ALA A 51 29.41 -22.26 53.03
CA ALA A 51 30.56 -21.53 53.55
C ALA A 51 30.10 -20.26 54.28
N PRO A 52 30.86 -19.75 55.30
CA PRO A 52 30.34 -18.81 56.27
C PRO A 52 30.26 -17.39 55.73
N VAL A 53 29.20 -16.71 56.20
CA VAL A 53 28.87 -15.28 55.93
C VAL A 53 29.93 -14.38 56.57
N ARG A 54 30.63 -13.62 55.75
CA ARG A 54 31.52 -12.53 56.15
C ARG A 54 30.69 -11.24 56.36
N ARG A 55 30.67 -10.77 57.59
CA ARG A 55 30.02 -9.51 58.03
C ARG A 55 30.69 -8.32 57.31
N VAL A 56 29.99 -7.60 56.47
CA VAL A 56 30.46 -6.36 55.83
C VAL A 56 29.85 -5.17 56.55
N THR A 57 30.73 -4.33 57.11
CA THR A 57 30.43 -3.04 57.70
C THR A 57 29.88 -2.03 56.67
N PRO A 58 28.95 -1.12 57.00
CA PRO A 58 28.37 -0.19 56.07
C PRO A 58 29.37 0.90 55.66
N ALA A 59 29.70 0.99 54.38
CA ALA A 59 30.47 2.07 53.81
C ALA A 59 29.58 3.31 53.59
N ARG A 60 30.14 4.42 54.00
CA ARG A 60 29.65 5.80 53.94
C ARG A 60 29.11 6.15 52.56
N ARG A 61 27.85 6.54 52.44
CA ARG A 61 27.22 7.06 51.21
C ARG A 61 27.89 8.36 50.81
N THR A 62 28.78 8.31 49.84
CA THR A 62 29.13 9.48 49.02
C THR A 62 28.07 9.60 47.94
N GLY A 63 27.43 10.75 47.90
CA GLY A 63 26.38 11.06 46.94
C GLY A 63 26.90 10.95 45.51
N SER A 64 26.55 9.88 44.84
CA SER A 64 26.69 9.77 43.41
C SER A 64 25.60 10.65 42.80
N ARG A 65 26.03 11.80 42.27
CA ARG A 65 25.27 12.66 41.40
C ARG A 65 24.85 11.79 40.21
N ALA A 66 23.56 11.44 40.11
CA ALA A 66 23.02 10.76 38.96
C ALA A 66 23.32 11.61 37.72
N SER A 67 24.31 11.21 36.95
CA SER A 67 24.47 11.68 35.58
C SER A 67 23.24 11.17 34.83
N SER A 68 22.29 12.08 34.53
CA SER A 68 21.28 11.83 33.53
C SER A 68 22.02 11.59 32.20
N SER A 69 22.30 10.34 31.88
CA SER A 69 22.61 9.98 30.51
C SER A 69 21.34 10.29 29.73
N THR A 70 21.34 11.41 29.02
CA THR A 70 20.39 11.65 27.95
C THR A 70 20.59 10.52 26.96
N ALA A 71 19.74 9.50 27.04
CA ALA A 71 19.69 8.45 26.05
C ALA A 71 19.58 9.17 24.71
N LYS A 72 20.52 8.92 23.81
CA LYS A 72 20.56 9.54 22.47
C LYS A 72 19.24 9.19 21.82
N ALA A 73 18.39 10.20 21.56
CA ALA A 73 17.07 10.02 20.96
C ALA A 73 17.21 9.15 19.70
N GLY A 74 16.42 8.09 19.60
CA GLY A 74 16.48 7.17 18.48
C GLY A 74 16.15 7.89 17.15
N LYS A 75 16.88 7.60 16.09
CA LYS A 75 16.56 8.08 14.75
C LYS A 75 15.63 7.07 14.09
N TYR A 76 14.39 7.46 13.84
CA TYR A 76 13.36 6.60 13.23
C TYR A 76 12.95 7.02 11.83
N VAL A 77 13.25 8.26 11.42
CA VAL A 77 12.87 8.83 10.14
C VAL A 77 14.10 9.15 9.31
N TYR A 78 14.12 8.65 8.07
CA TYR A 78 15.23 8.75 7.12
C TYR A 78 14.74 9.39 5.83
N GLY A 79 15.09 10.65 5.61
CA GLY A 79 14.65 11.43 4.46
C GLY A 79 15.49 11.22 3.21
N TRP A 80 14.87 11.45 2.04
CA TRP A 80 15.54 11.56 0.74
C TRP A 80 14.91 12.65 -0.13
N GLY A 81 15.61 13.06 -1.16
CA GLY A 81 15.18 14.04 -2.16
C GLY A 81 16.26 15.09 -2.46
N ALA A 82 16.12 15.76 -3.59
CA ALA A 82 17.07 16.78 -4.07
C ALA A 82 18.53 16.29 -4.04
N GLY A 83 18.80 15.09 -4.54
CA GLY A 83 20.14 14.50 -4.62
C GLY A 83 20.77 14.08 -3.29
N LYS A 84 19.99 14.07 -2.19
CA LYS A 84 20.47 13.74 -0.84
C LYS A 84 19.58 12.69 -0.19
N ALA A 85 20.18 11.80 0.61
CA ALA A 85 19.43 10.85 1.43
C ALA A 85 20.17 10.54 2.74
N ASP A 86 19.40 10.24 3.78
CA ASP A 86 19.92 9.80 5.08
C ASP A 86 20.28 8.31 5.11
N GLY A 87 19.88 7.55 4.07
CA GLY A 87 20.11 6.13 3.90
C GLY A 87 20.76 5.79 2.56
N ASN A 88 20.91 4.49 2.32
CA ASN A 88 21.44 3.94 1.08
C ASN A 88 20.93 2.52 0.80
N GLY A 89 21.27 1.94 -0.35
CA GLY A 89 20.81 0.62 -0.79
C GLY A 89 21.18 -0.56 0.11
N SER A 90 22.23 -0.43 0.95
CA SER A 90 22.62 -1.49 1.90
C SER A 90 21.75 -1.54 3.16
N MET A 91 20.94 -0.51 3.43
CA MET A 91 20.14 -0.38 4.66
C MET A 91 18.77 -1.05 4.57
N LYS A 92 18.59 -2.06 3.71
CA LYS A 92 17.32 -2.80 3.58
C LYS A 92 16.78 -3.36 4.90
N PRO A 93 17.60 -3.87 5.84
CA PRO A 93 17.10 -4.30 7.13
C PRO A 93 16.35 -3.21 7.91
N LEU A 94 16.78 -1.97 7.80
CA LEU A 94 16.23 -0.83 8.54
C LEU A 94 15.16 -0.06 7.76
N LEU A 95 15.39 0.16 6.45
CA LEU A 95 14.55 1.00 5.60
C LEU A 95 13.57 0.19 4.73
N GLY A 96 13.65 -1.13 4.79
CA GLY A 96 12.96 -2.00 3.85
C GLY A 96 13.51 -1.89 2.42
N GLY A 97 13.02 -2.72 1.51
CA GLY A 97 13.47 -2.72 0.12
C GLY A 97 13.15 -1.41 -0.59
N LYS A 98 11.92 -0.90 -0.47
CA LYS A 98 11.53 0.37 -1.11
C LYS A 98 12.31 1.56 -0.56
N GLY A 99 12.40 1.72 0.76
CA GLY A 99 13.07 2.86 1.39
C GLY A 99 14.56 2.92 1.07
N ALA A 100 15.26 1.78 1.14
CA ALA A 100 16.68 1.69 0.80
C ALA A 100 16.94 2.04 -0.68
N ASN A 101 16.10 1.53 -1.60
CA ASN A 101 16.24 1.81 -3.02
C ASN A 101 15.89 3.27 -3.36
N LEU A 102 14.84 3.86 -2.77
CA LEU A 102 14.50 5.28 -2.95
C LEU A 102 15.63 6.20 -2.47
N ALA A 103 16.25 5.87 -1.32
CA ALA A 103 17.40 6.60 -0.81
C ALA A 103 18.60 6.48 -1.78
N GLU A 104 18.88 5.28 -2.29
CA GLU A 104 19.98 5.08 -3.23
C GLU A 104 19.74 5.80 -4.56
N MET A 105 18.55 5.67 -5.14
CA MET A 105 18.19 6.38 -6.39
C MET A 105 18.32 7.89 -6.24
N ALA A 106 17.89 8.47 -5.10
CA ALA A 106 18.08 9.89 -4.84
C ALA A 106 19.55 10.28 -4.75
N ARG A 107 20.40 9.43 -4.13
CA ARG A 107 21.85 9.69 -4.00
C ARG A 107 22.61 9.66 -5.32
N ILE A 108 22.23 8.76 -6.23
CA ILE A 108 22.85 8.67 -7.55
C ILE A 108 22.29 9.69 -8.56
N GLY A 109 21.39 10.59 -8.11
CA GLY A 109 20.92 11.72 -8.90
C GLY A 109 19.68 11.43 -9.75
N LEU A 110 18.99 10.30 -9.56
CA LEU A 110 17.72 10.06 -10.24
C LEU A 110 16.63 11.02 -9.71
N PRO A 111 15.71 11.47 -10.57
CA PRO A 111 14.65 12.42 -10.21
C PRO A 111 13.54 11.75 -9.41
N VAL A 112 13.87 11.24 -8.22
CA VAL A 112 12.93 10.60 -7.30
C VAL A 112 12.16 11.67 -6.55
N PRO A 113 10.81 11.64 -6.50
CA PRO A 113 10.04 12.55 -5.64
C PRO A 113 10.51 12.45 -4.20
N PRO A 114 10.63 13.58 -3.47
CA PRO A 114 11.15 13.60 -2.12
C PRO A 114 10.24 12.83 -1.16
N GLY A 115 10.85 12.31 -0.10
CA GLY A 115 10.11 11.55 0.90
C GLY A 115 10.96 11.22 2.12
N PHE A 116 10.39 10.38 2.97
CA PHE A 116 11.11 9.77 4.09
C PHE A 116 10.61 8.35 4.36
N THR A 117 11.46 7.55 4.99
CA THR A 117 11.14 6.22 5.49
C THR A 117 11.08 6.24 7.00
N ILE A 118 9.99 5.74 7.57
CA ILE A 118 9.91 5.34 8.97
C ILE A 118 10.45 3.93 9.07
N SER A 119 11.46 3.72 9.93
CA SER A 119 12.22 2.47 9.98
C SER A 119 11.41 1.26 10.46
N THR A 120 11.90 0.05 10.11
CA THR A 120 11.32 -1.22 10.59
C THR A 120 11.34 -1.35 12.11
N GLU A 121 12.25 -0.66 12.80
CA GLU A 121 12.30 -0.63 14.25
C GLU A 121 11.03 -0.05 14.88
N VAL A 122 10.40 0.93 14.22
CA VAL A 122 9.11 1.47 14.68
C VAL A 122 8.00 0.44 14.56
N CYS A 123 8.00 -0.40 13.52
CA CYS A 123 7.05 -1.51 13.40
C CYS A 123 7.22 -2.51 14.56
N THR A 124 8.44 -2.89 14.86
CA THR A 124 8.75 -3.78 15.99
C THR A 124 8.32 -3.15 17.32
N TYR A 125 8.63 -1.86 17.52
CA TYR A 125 8.19 -1.12 18.70
C TYR A 125 6.66 -1.08 18.81
N PHE A 126 5.96 -0.78 17.72
CA PHE A 126 4.50 -0.71 17.65
C PHE A 126 3.84 -1.99 18.14
N TYR A 127 4.30 -3.16 17.68
CA TYR A 127 3.74 -4.43 18.13
C TYR A 127 4.14 -4.79 19.56
N ALA A 128 5.36 -4.46 20.00
CA ALA A 128 5.81 -4.71 21.36
C ALA A 128 5.13 -3.80 22.41
N ASN A 129 4.65 -2.63 22.01
CA ASN A 129 4.09 -1.59 22.90
C ASN A 129 2.61 -1.29 22.64
N LYS A 130 1.76 -2.34 22.46
CA LYS A 130 0.29 -2.22 22.34
C LYS A 130 -0.14 -1.22 21.24
N ARG A 131 0.53 -1.23 20.10
CA ARG A 131 0.29 -0.35 18.94
C ARG A 131 0.50 1.14 19.23
N THR A 132 1.42 1.47 20.14
CA THR A 132 1.88 2.86 20.37
C THR A 132 3.18 3.14 19.64
N TYR A 133 3.56 4.41 19.55
CA TYR A 133 4.75 4.87 18.85
C TYR A 133 5.83 5.39 19.80
N PRO A 134 7.13 5.37 19.41
CA PRO A 134 8.16 6.12 20.11
C PRO A 134 7.80 7.60 20.18
N VAL A 135 8.08 8.23 21.34
CA VAL A 135 7.71 9.63 21.62
C VAL A 135 8.29 10.60 20.58
N GLU A 136 9.50 10.30 20.09
CA GLU A 136 10.22 11.14 19.13
C GLU A 136 9.67 11.06 17.71
N LEU A 137 8.89 10.02 17.37
CA LEU A 137 8.46 9.75 16.01
C LEU A 137 7.66 10.91 15.40
N GLN A 138 6.72 11.48 16.18
CA GLN A 138 5.86 12.55 15.68
C GLN A 138 6.67 13.80 15.29
N ALA A 139 7.65 14.19 16.10
CA ALA A 139 8.52 15.32 15.79
C ALA A 139 9.38 15.06 14.57
N GLN A 140 9.89 13.83 14.40
CA GLN A 140 10.68 13.44 13.24
C GLN A 140 9.83 13.38 11.97
N MET A 141 8.59 12.92 12.04
CA MET A 141 7.63 12.95 10.91
C MET A 141 7.33 14.38 10.47
N LYS A 142 7.08 15.29 11.42
CA LYS A 142 6.88 16.73 11.14
C LYS A 142 8.08 17.33 10.42
N SER A 143 9.29 17.02 10.86
CA SER A 143 10.53 17.45 10.19
C SER A 143 10.66 16.83 8.78
N GLY A 144 10.22 15.59 8.60
CA GLY A 144 10.17 14.91 7.31
C GLY A 144 9.22 15.59 6.32
N ILE A 145 8.01 15.92 6.75
CA ILE A 145 7.03 16.65 5.94
C ILE A 145 7.58 18.04 5.57
N ALA A 146 8.08 18.81 6.53
CA ALA A 146 8.67 20.13 6.27
C ALA A 146 9.80 20.09 5.23
N ARG A 147 10.58 18.99 5.21
CA ARG A 147 11.60 18.77 4.16
C ARG A 147 10.97 18.52 2.79
N ILE A 148 9.91 17.72 2.70
CA ILE A 148 9.19 17.48 1.44
C ILE A 148 8.59 18.79 0.94
N GLU A 149 7.90 19.53 1.80
CA GLU A 149 7.32 20.85 1.49
C GLU A 149 8.36 21.81 0.89
N LYS A 150 9.53 21.90 1.54
CA LYS A 150 10.63 22.76 1.07
C LYS A 150 11.13 22.37 -0.33
N ILE A 151 11.19 21.05 -0.64
CA ILE A 151 11.70 20.57 -1.93
C ILE A 151 10.65 20.73 -3.02
N MET A 152 9.39 20.44 -2.71
CA MET A 152 8.29 20.48 -3.68
C MET A 152 7.67 21.86 -3.86
N GLY A 153 7.88 22.78 -2.92
CA GLY A 153 7.27 24.12 -2.96
C GLY A 153 5.78 24.14 -2.59
N HIS A 154 5.24 23.04 -2.10
CA HIS A 154 3.82 22.89 -1.70
C HIS A 154 3.71 22.58 -0.23
N ARG A 155 2.62 22.98 0.43
CA ARG A 155 2.39 22.74 1.86
C ARG A 155 1.37 21.63 2.08
N PHE A 156 1.61 20.81 3.08
CA PHE A 156 0.71 19.75 3.50
C PHE A 156 -0.52 20.34 4.21
N GLY A 157 -1.71 20.05 3.65
CA GLY A 157 -2.97 20.59 4.16
C GLY A 157 -3.26 22.04 3.77
N ASP A 158 -2.57 22.60 2.76
CA ASP A 158 -2.82 23.95 2.28
C ASP A 158 -4.15 24.03 1.52
N ALA A 159 -5.06 24.87 2.03
CA ALA A 159 -6.35 25.13 1.42
C ALA A 159 -6.34 26.40 0.51
N THR A 160 -5.18 27.03 0.31
CA THR A 160 -5.07 28.31 -0.42
C THR A 160 -4.30 28.21 -1.73
N SER A 161 -3.45 27.19 -1.87
CA SER A 161 -2.65 26.92 -3.07
C SER A 161 -2.63 25.43 -3.39
N PHE A 162 -1.84 25.02 -4.39
CA PHE A 162 -1.69 23.59 -4.70
C PHE A 162 -1.21 22.84 -3.45
N PRO A 163 -2.04 21.95 -2.84
CA PRO A 163 -1.67 21.26 -1.63
C PRO A 163 -0.60 20.20 -1.88
N LEU A 164 0.31 20.00 -0.94
CA LEU A 164 1.19 18.83 -0.98
C LEU A 164 0.36 17.58 -0.71
N LEU A 165 0.27 16.69 -1.71
CA LEU A 165 -0.29 15.36 -1.56
C LEU A 165 0.82 14.34 -1.41
N ILE A 166 0.60 13.35 -0.55
CA ILE A 166 1.59 12.32 -0.23
C ILE A 166 1.02 10.92 -0.41
N ALA A 167 1.92 9.98 -0.71
CA ALA A 167 1.65 8.56 -0.69
C ALA A 167 2.27 7.93 0.56
N VAL A 168 1.54 7.03 1.22
CA VAL A 168 2.02 6.24 2.36
C VAL A 168 2.01 4.78 1.95
N ARG A 169 3.20 4.17 1.89
CA ARG A 169 3.39 2.83 1.33
C ARG A 169 4.24 1.94 2.24
N SER A 170 3.90 0.67 2.30
CA SER A 170 4.71 -0.33 2.98
C SER A 170 6.09 -0.50 2.34
N GLY A 171 7.06 -0.88 3.16
CA GLY A 171 8.43 -1.12 2.75
C GLY A 171 9.05 -2.30 3.47
N ALA A 172 8.55 -3.53 3.25
CA ALA A 172 9.17 -4.72 3.78
C ALA A 172 10.58 -4.92 3.21
N ARG A 173 11.43 -5.65 3.92
CA ARG A 173 12.80 -5.98 3.50
C ARG A 173 12.78 -6.73 2.16
N ASP A 174 11.94 -7.75 2.07
CA ASP A 174 11.69 -8.51 0.84
C ASP A 174 10.40 -8.03 0.17
N SER A 175 10.35 -8.10 -1.16
CA SER A 175 9.17 -7.70 -1.91
C SER A 175 8.01 -8.66 -1.63
N MET A 176 6.87 -8.10 -1.25
CA MET A 176 5.63 -8.84 -0.98
C MET A 176 4.48 -8.21 -1.78
N PRO A 177 4.42 -8.44 -3.11
CA PRO A 177 3.46 -7.78 -4.00
C PRO A 177 2.00 -8.07 -3.59
N GLY A 178 1.17 -7.04 -3.47
CA GLY A 178 -0.25 -7.17 -3.12
C GLY A 178 -0.54 -7.58 -1.67
N MET A 179 0.50 -7.80 -0.84
CA MET A 179 0.30 -8.32 0.53
C MET A 179 0.08 -7.24 1.57
N MET A 180 0.54 -6.02 1.32
CA MET A 180 0.48 -4.91 2.26
C MET A 180 -0.10 -3.67 1.60
N ASP A 181 -0.66 -2.81 2.42
CA ASP A 181 -1.48 -1.70 1.99
C ASP A 181 -0.68 -0.47 1.55
N THR A 182 -1.36 0.37 0.75
CA THR A 182 -0.88 1.65 0.23
C THR A 182 -2.01 2.65 0.35
N ILE A 183 -1.70 3.90 0.69
CA ILE A 183 -2.64 5.02 0.68
C ILE A 183 -2.06 6.11 -0.19
N LEU A 184 -2.82 6.58 -1.18
CA LEU A 184 -2.45 7.64 -2.11
C LEU A 184 -3.32 8.88 -1.89
N ASN A 185 -2.90 10.01 -2.46
CA ASN A 185 -3.61 11.29 -2.41
C ASN A 185 -3.92 11.81 -0.99
N LEU A 186 -3.13 11.37 0.00
CA LEU A 186 -3.31 11.75 1.39
C LEU A 186 -3.00 13.24 1.58
N GLY A 187 -3.84 13.94 2.33
CA GLY A 187 -3.81 15.39 2.52
C GLY A 187 -5.03 16.08 1.92
N LEU A 188 -5.89 15.35 1.16
CA LEU A 188 -7.15 15.90 0.65
C LEU A 188 -8.24 15.89 1.73
N ASN A 189 -9.01 16.96 1.70
CA ASN A 189 -10.25 17.17 2.45
C ASN A 189 -11.14 18.13 1.65
N ASP A 190 -12.29 18.51 2.19
CA ASP A 190 -13.25 19.39 1.50
C ASP A 190 -12.70 20.78 1.13
N GLN A 191 -11.68 21.25 1.84
CA GLN A 191 -11.03 22.55 1.56
C GLN A 191 -9.85 22.39 0.60
N THR A 192 -8.99 21.39 0.83
CA THR A 192 -7.80 21.21 0.00
C THR A 192 -8.12 20.71 -1.39
N VAL A 193 -9.25 19.99 -1.60
CA VAL A 193 -9.70 19.61 -2.95
C VAL A 193 -10.09 20.83 -3.79
N LEU A 194 -10.71 21.86 -3.19
CA LEU A 194 -11.04 23.12 -3.88
C LEU A 194 -9.77 23.89 -4.25
N ALA A 195 -8.77 23.90 -3.38
CA ALA A 195 -7.47 24.49 -3.69
C ALA A 195 -6.77 23.75 -4.85
N LEU A 196 -6.85 22.40 -4.86
CA LEU A 196 -6.31 21.57 -5.94
C LEU A 196 -7.05 21.84 -7.27
N GLU A 197 -8.39 21.91 -7.25
CA GLU A 197 -9.23 22.24 -8.40
C GLU A 197 -8.83 23.59 -8.99
N THR A 198 -8.74 24.61 -8.13
CA THR A 198 -8.38 25.97 -8.54
C THR A 198 -6.97 26.04 -9.13
N ALA A 199 -6.01 25.41 -8.48
CA ALA A 199 -4.60 25.44 -8.89
C ALA A 199 -4.35 24.68 -10.20
N THR A 200 -5.06 23.58 -10.43
CA THR A 200 -4.90 22.75 -11.64
C THR A 200 -5.80 23.18 -12.79
N ARG A 201 -6.86 23.94 -12.53
CA ARG A 201 -7.95 24.24 -13.47
C ARG A 201 -8.54 22.97 -14.10
N ASN A 202 -8.47 21.86 -13.38
CA ASN A 202 -8.99 20.58 -13.80
C ASN A 202 -9.87 19.98 -12.67
N PRO A 203 -11.17 20.35 -12.63
CA PRO A 203 -12.10 19.88 -11.60
C PRO A 203 -12.16 18.34 -11.54
N ARG A 204 -12.24 17.69 -12.70
CA ARG A 204 -12.33 16.24 -12.76
C ARG A 204 -11.13 15.57 -12.10
N PHE A 205 -9.92 16.04 -12.38
CA PHE A 205 -8.69 15.53 -11.75
C PHE A 205 -8.72 15.66 -10.23
N ALA A 206 -9.08 16.86 -9.72
CA ALA A 206 -9.09 17.14 -8.29
C ALA A 206 -10.09 16.23 -7.54
N TRP A 207 -11.31 16.13 -8.06
CA TRP A 207 -12.36 15.34 -7.44
C TRP A 207 -12.15 13.84 -7.59
N ASP A 208 -11.55 13.34 -8.69
CA ASP A 208 -11.17 11.94 -8.83
C ASP A 208 -10.05 11.56 -7.84
N CYS A 209 -9.06 12.44 -7.61
CA CYS A 209 -8.05 12.23 -6.57
C CYS A 209 -8.68 12.12 -5.18
N TYR A 210 -9.68 12.95 -4.87
CA TYR A 210 -10.36 12.92 -3.58
C TYR A 210 -11.26 11.69 -3.43
N ARG A 211 -12.03 11.32 -4.47
CA ARG A 211 -12.82 10.09 -4.48
C ARG A 211 -11.94 8.87 -4.20
N ARG A 212 -10.85 8.72 -4.96
CA ARG A 212 -9.88 7.60 -4.77
C ARG A 212 -9.26 7.59 -3.38
N PHE A 213 -8.95 8.77 -2.83
CA PHE A 213 -8.42 8.88 -1.48
C PHE A 213 -9.41 8.39 -0.43
N ILE A 214 -10.69 8.84 -0.49
CA ILE A 214 -11.72 8.41 0.47
C ILE A 214 -11.94 6.90 0.38
N GLN A 215 -12.06 6.35 -0.83
CA GLN A 215 -12.22 4.92 -1.07
C GLN A 215 -11.07 4.12 -0.43
N MET A 216 -9.83 4.46 -0.78
CA MET A 216 -8.64 3.76 -0.31
C MET A 216 -8.43 3.93 1.20
N TYR A 217 -8.64 5.12 1.73
CA TYR A 217 -8.51 5.39 3.17
C TYR A 217 -9.64 4.71 3.97
N GLY A 218 -10.84 4.73 3.43
CA GLY A 218 -12.01 4.07 4.02
C GLY A 218 -11.82 2.56 4.15
N ASP A 219 -11.38 1.91 3.08
CA ASP A 219 -11.08 0.47 3.09
C ASP A 219 -9.88 0.15 4.00
N VAL A 220 -8.74 0.76 3.76
CA VAL A 220 -7.46 0.37 4.39
C VAL A 220 -7.33 0.86 5.84
N VAL A 221 -7.72 2.11 6.12
CA VAL A 221 -7.47 2.74 7.42
C VAL A 221 -8.68 2.63 8.35
N LEU A 222 -9.88 2.87 7.81
CA LEU A 222 -11.11 2.86 8.59
C LEU A 222 -11.77 1.49 8.65
N GLY A 223 -11.34 0.55 7.81
CA GLY A 223 -11.81 -0.84 7.80
C GLY A 223 -13.24 -1.01 7.27
N VAL A 224 -13.65 -0.15 6.33
CA VAL A 224 -14.93 -0.27 5.62
C VAL A 224 -14.80 -1.37 4.58
N GLN A 225 -14.94 -2.61 5.02
CA GLN A 225 -14.79 -3.80 4.20
C GLN A 225 -16.14 -4.45 3.90
N LYS A 226 -16.15 -5.30 2.90
CA LYS A 226 -17.28 -6.10 2.48
C LYS A 226 -17.80 -6.98 3.62
N LEU A 227 -19.09 -6.94 3.86
CA LEU A 227 -19.77 -7.84 4.79
C LEU A 227 -20.06 -9.20 4.11
N PRO A 228 -20.22 -10.30 4.88
CA PRO A 228 -20.54 -11.60 4.31
C PRO A 228 -21.88 -11.64 3.55
N SER A 229 -22.77 -10.68 3.78
CA SER A 229 -24.05 -10.53 3.11
C SER A 229 -24.02 -9.70 1.83
N GLU A 230 -22.88 -9.13 1.49
CA GLU A 230 -22.70 -8.27 0.31
C GLU A 230 -22.02 -9.04 -0.82
N ASP A 231 -22.39 -8.78 -2.07
CA ASP A 231 -21.81 -9.43 -3.24
C ASP A 231 -20.58 -8.68 -3.75
N HIS A 232 -20.53 -7.35 -3.59
CA HIS A 232 -19.47 -6.45 -4.05
C HIS A 232 -18.80 -5.68 -2.91
N GLU A 233 -17.64 -5.09 -3.17
CA GLU A 233 -16.97 -4.17 -2.24
C GLU A 233 -17.85 -2.92 -2.03
N PRO A 234 -18.00 -2.42 -0.79
CA PRO A 234 -19.01 -1.41 -0.47
C PRO A 234 -18.84 -0.09 -1.24
N PHE A 235 -17.61 0.35 -1.47
CA PHE A 235 -17.36 1.57 -2.25
C PHE A 235 -17.64 1.37 -3.75
N GLU A 236 -17.38 0.20 -4.29
CA GLU A 236 -17.71 -0.13 -5.69
C GLU A 236 -19.22 -0.20 -5.88
N SER A 237 -19.94 -0.82 -4.95
CA SER A 237 -21.42 -0.84 -4.98
C SER A 237 -22.03 0.57 -5.02
N VAL A 238 -21.46 1.52 -4.26
CA VAL A 238 -21.91 2.91 -4.29
C VAL A 238 -21.67 3.57 -5.65
N ILE A 239 -20.51 3.29 -6.30
CA ILE A 239 -20.21 3.81 -7.63
C ILE A 239 -21.18 3.22 -8.67
N GLU A 240 -21.36 1.91 -8.68
CA GLU A 240 -22.26 1.20 -9.60
C GLU A 240 -23.69 1.68 -9.46
N GLN A 241 -24.20 1.79 -8.23
CA GLN A 241 -25.52 2.33 -7.94
C GLN A 241 -25.67 3.77 -8.44
N TYR A 242 -24.68 4.63 -8.19
CA TYR A 242 -24.72 6.02 -8.69
C TYR A 242 -24.78 6.07 -10.21
N LYS A 243 -23.94 5.26 -10.90
CA LYS A 243 -23.91 5.20 -12.36
C LYS A 243 -25.25 4.74 -12.93
N GLU A 244 -25.85 3.73 -12.36
CA GLU A 244 -27.17 3.26 -12.77
C GLU A 244 -28.24 4.35 -12.60
N GLU A 245 -28.27 5.01 -11.43
CA GLU A 245 -29.26 6.06 -11.14
C GLU A 245 -29.09 7.32 -12.01
N ALA A 246 -27.84 7.75 -12.25
CA ALA A 246 -27.55 9.01 -12.95
C ALA A 246 -27.43 8.85 -14.46
N HIS A 247 -26.96 7.69 -14.93
CA HIS A 247 -26.62 7.47 -16.35
C HIS A 247 -27.33 6.27 -16.98
N GLY A 248 -28.05 5.44 -16.18
CA GLY A 248 -28.72 4.21 -16.67
C GLY A 248 -27.75 3.10 -17.10
N ASP A 249 -26.52 3.13 -16.61
CA ASP A 249 -25.46 2.15 -16.94
C ASP A 249 -24.52 1.95 -15.76
N ALA A 250 -24.74 0.93 -14.96
CA ALA A 250 -23.89 0.59 -13.79
C ALA A 250 -22.44 0.31 -14.18
N HIS A 251 -22.18 -0.12 -15.42
CA HIS A 251 -20.84 -0.47 -15.93
C HIS A 251 -20.19 0.66 -16.74
N LEU A 252 -20.74 1.85 -16.70
CA LEU A 252 -20.15 3.05 -17.32
C LEU A 252 -18.67 3.16 -16.90
N ASP A 253 -17.77 3.41 -17.86
CA ASP A 253 -16.35 3.61 -17.56
C ASP A 253 -16.16 4.82 -16.64
N ASP A 254 -15.40 4.65 -15.54
CA ASP A 254 -15.11 5.71 -14.56
C ASP A 254 -14.49 6.98 -15.20
N THR A 255 -13.80 6.82 -16.33
CA THR A 255 -13.22 7.96 -17.06
C THR A 255 -14.27 8.90 -17.64
N ARG A 256 -15.53 8.45 -17.77
CA ARG A 256 -16.67 9.23 -18.25
C ARG A 256 -17.39 10.01 -17.16
N LEU A 257 -17.12 9.72 -15.89
CA LEU A 257 -17.68 10.48 -14.77
C LEU A 257 -17.12 11.90 -14.77
N GLY A 258 -18.01 12.89 -14.74
CA GLY A 258 -17.65 14.31 -14.62
C GLY A 258 -17.33 14.72 -13.19
N ALA A 259 -16.96 15.99 -13.00
CA ALA A 259 -16.64 16.50 -11.67
C ALA A 259 -17.85 16.46 -10.73
N ASP A 260 -19.05 16.72 -11.24
CA ASP A 260 -20.27 16.74 -10.40
C ASP A 260 -20.71 15.33 -10.01
N ASP A 261 -20.53 14.33 -10.89
CA ASP A 261 -20.71 12.92 -10.54
C ASP A 261 -19.78 12.51 -9.40
N LEU A 262 -18.50 12.89 -9.51
CA LEU A 262 -17.47 12.56 -8.50
C LEU A 262 -17.78 13.21 -7.15
N LYS A 263 -18.28 14.47 -7.14
CA LYS A 263 -18.74 15.15 -5.91
C LYS A 263 -19.89 14.37 -5.25
N ALA A 264 -20.89 13.97 -6.03
CA ALA A 264 -22.03 13.21 -5.53
C ALA A 264 -21.61 11.84 -4.96
N ILE A 265 -20.72 11.14 -5.64
CA ILE A 265 -20.14 9.86 -5.16
C ILE A 265 -19.38 10.08 -3.86
N ILE A 266 -18.59 11.15 -3.71
CA ILE A 266 -17.84 11.48 -2.50
C ILE A 266 -18.76 11.66 -1.30
N GLU A 267 -19.89 12.36 -1.45
CA GLU A 267 -20.85 12.52 -0.35
C GLU A 267 -21.49 11.18 0.06
N ARG A 268 -21.77 10.28 -0.89
CA ARG A 268 -22.21 8.92 -0.61
C ARG A 268 -21.12 8.10 0.11
N PHE A 269 -19.85 8.24 -0.29
CA PHE A 269 -18.72 7.59 0.38
C PHE A 269 -18.56 8.05 1.83
N LYS A 270 -18.67 9.35 2.10
CA LYS A 270 -18.63 9.88 3.46
C LYS A 270 -19.79 9.35 4.32
N SER A 271 -20.98 9.25 3.72
CA SER A 271 -22.14 8.67 4.38
C SER A 271 -21.93 7.19 4.71
N LEU A 272 -21.41 6.41 3.76
CA LEU A 272 -21.03 5.01 3.97
C LEU A 272 -20.00 4.86 5.10
N VAL A 273 -18.95 5.70 5.10
CA VAL A 273 -17.94 5.69 6.17
C VAL A 273 -18.57 5.95 7.53
N LEU A 274 -19.44 6.96 7.63
CA LEU A 274 -20.13 7.30 8.87
C LEU A 274 -21.03 6.14 9.34
N GLU A 275 -21.78 5.53 8.44
CA GLU A 275 -22.64 4.38 8.72
C GLU A 275 -21.84 3.19 9.25
N ARG A 276 -20.76 2.83 8.56
CA ARG A 276 -19.97 1.63 8.87
C ARG A 276 -19.08 1.77 10.11
N THR A 277 -18.59 2.97 10.38
CA THR A 277 -17.59 3.21 11.44
C THR A 277 -18.12 4.00 12.63
N GLY A 278 -19.28 4.64 12.50
CA GLY A 278 -19.82 5.58 13.48
C GLY A 278 -19.03 6.89 13.61
N LYS A 279 -18.09 7.15 12.68
CA LYS A 279 -17.22 8.34 12.70
C LYS A 279 -17.21 8.99 11.32
N ALA A 280 -17.16 10.33 11.31
CA ALA A 280 -16.96 11.07 10.07
C ALA A 280 -15.57 10.79 9.48
N PHE A 281 -15.45 10.94 8.15
CA PHE A 281 -14.15 10.87 7.49
C PHE A 281 -13.21 11.97 8.02
N PRO A 282 -11.94 11.66 8.39
CA PRO A 282 -11.05 12.64 9.01
C PRO A 282 -10.68 13.76 8.04
N SER A 283 -10.85 15.00 8.48
CA SER A 283 -10.51 16.20 7.70
C SER A 283 -9.11 16.77 8.00
N ASP A 284 -8.51 16.42 9.15
CA ASP A 284 -7.15 16.85 9.49
C ASP A 284 -6.10 15.99 8.76
N PRO A 285 -5.25 16.57 7.90
CA PRO A 285 -4.20 15.85 7.19
C PRO A 285 -3.21 15.12 8.11
N TRP A 286 -2.96 15.63 9.30
CA TRP A 286 -2.07 14.98 10.27
C TRP A 286 -2.71 13.75 10.91
N GLU A 287 -4.00 13.80 11.21
CA GLU A 287 -4.77 12.64 11.64
C GLU A 287 -4.79 11.57 10.53
N GLN A 288 -5.03 11.98 9.29
CA GLN A 288 -4.96 11.10 8.13
C GLN A 288 -3.59 10.42 8.00
N LEU A 289 -2.50 11.17 8.15
CA LEU A 289 -1.14 10.61 8.08
C LEU A 289 -0.85 9.62 9.20
N GLN A 290 -1.26 9.92 10.44
CA GLN A 290 -1.08 9.02 11.56
C GLN A 290 -1.89 7.72 11.39
N GLY A 291 -3.14 7.83 10.93
CA GLY A 291 -3.99 6.69 10.61
C GLY A 291 -3.36 5.80 9.51
N ALA A 292 -2.90 6.41 8.43
CA ALA A 292 -2.27 5.71 7.33
C ALA A 292 -0.98 4.97 7.74
N VAL A 293 -0.12 5.60 8.53
CA VAL A 293 1.09 4.96 9.07
C VAL A 293 0.73 3.76 9.94
N GLY A 294 -0.31 3.90 10.78
CA GLY A 294 -0.81 2.81 11.63
C GLY A 294 -1.38 1.65 10.83
N ALA A 295 -2.16 1.94 9.79
CA ALA A 295 -2.72 0.93 8.91
C ALA A 295 -1.62 0.16 8.15
N VAL A 296 -0.61 0.87 7.62
CA VAL A 296 0.52 0.21 6.94
C VAL A 296 1.32 -0.68 7.89
N PHE A 297 1.59 -0.27 9.13
CA PHE A 297 2.18 -1.18 10.12
C PHE A 297 1.25 -2.34 10.45
N GLY A 298 -0.06 -2.09 10.57
CA GLY A 298 -1.09 -3.11 10.80
C GLY A 298 -1.12 -4.17 9.71
N SER A 299 -0.91 -3.76 8.45
CA SER A 299 -0.95 -4.66 7.29
C SER A 299 0.15 -5.72 7.30
N TRP A 300 1.24 -5.54 8.08
CA TRP A 300 2.24 -6.58 8.30
C TRP A 300 1.64 -7.85 8.91
N MET A 301 0.58 -7.74 9.69
CA MET A 301 -0.07 -8.84 10.39
C MET A 301 -1.45 -9.21 9.81
N ASN A 302 -1.81 -8.72 8.62
CA ASN A 302 -3.01 -9.20 7.95
C ASN A 302 -2.82 -10.65 7.43
N ASP A 303 -3.91 -11.39 7.22
CA ASP A 303 -3.86 -12.82 6.90
C ASP A 303 -3.08 -13.12 5.61
N ARG A 304 -3.28 -12.31 4.55
CA ARG A 304 -2.56 -12.49 3.28
C ARG A 304 -1.04 -12.31 3.46
N ALA A 305 -0.61 -11.34 4.27
CA ALA A 305 0.81 -11.12 4.57
C ALA A 305 1.40 -12.25 5.43
N ILE A 306 0.65 -12.76 6.41
CA ILE A 306 1.06 -13.90 7.24
C ILE A 306 1.26 -15.16 6.39
N VAL A 307 0.28 -15.48 5.52
CA VAL A 307 0.37 -16.65 4.62
C VAL A 307 1.54 -16.51 3.67
N TYR A 308 1.74 -15.34 3.07
CA TYR A 308 2.87 -15.07 2.17
C TYR A 308 4.21 -15.26 2.89
N ARG A 309 4.38 -14.67 4.07
CA ARG A 309 5.62 -14.82 4.85
C ARG A 309 5.93 -16.27 5.20
N ARG A 310 4.91 -17.04 5.60
CA ARG A 310 5.09 -18.49 5.87
C ARG A 310 5.55 -19.24 4.62
N LYS A 311 4.97 -18.95 3.46
CA LYS A 311 5.31 -19.58 2.18
C LYS A 311 6.76 -19.30 1.76
N TYR A 312 7.25 -18.10 2.01
CA TYR A 312 8.58 -17.66 1.56
C TYR A 312 9.62 -17.60 2.70
N ASN A 313 9.32 -18.15 3.87
CA ASN A 313 10.19 -18.17 5.06
C ASN A 313 10.70 -16.76 5.46
N ILE A 314 9.84 -15.75 5.38
CA ILE A 314 10.15 -14.39 5.80
C ILE A 314 9.86 -14.25 7.30
N PRO A 315 10.86 -13.94 8.15
CA PRO A 315 10.68 -13.80 9.59
C PRO A 315 9.70 -12.71 9.99
N ALA A 316 8.79 -13.01 10.92
CA ALA A 316 7.78 -12.05 11.37
C ALA A 316 8.38 -10.86 12.12
N GLU A 317 9.49 -11.07 12.81
CA GLU A 317 10.23 -10.07 13.59
C GLU A 317 10.94 -9.01 12.73
N TRP A 318 11.03 -9.20 11.42
CA TRP A 318 11.60 -8.18 10.53
C TRP A 318 10.76 -6.93 10.44
N GLY A 319 9.45 -7.05 10.60
CA GLY A 319 8.53 -5.93 10.44
C GLY A 319 8.52 -5.33 9.03
N THR A 320 7.86 -4.21 8.90
CA THR A 320 7.86 -3.40 7.67
C THR A 320 8.27 -1.96 8.00
N ALA A 321 8.94 -1.30 7.07
CA ALA A 321 9.09 0.15 7.09
C ALA A 321 7.85 0.80 6.47
N VAL A 322 7.68 2.11 6.69
CA VAL A 322 6.66 2.93 6.02
C VAL A 322 7.35 4.03 5.24
N ASN A 323 7.03 4.13 3.95
CA ASN A 323 7.54 5.18 3.07
C ASN A 323 6.47 6.25 2.86
N VAL A 324 6.78 7.48 3.23
CA VAL A 324 5.96 8.68 2.99
C VAL A 324 6.64 9.48 1.89
N GLN A 325 5.95 9.72 0.78
CA GLN A 325 6.55 10.31 -0.41
C GLN A 325 5.62 11.32 -1.07
N GLY A 326 6.16 12.46 -1.48
CA GLY A 326 5.43 13.44 -2.29
C GLY A 326 4.94 12.81 -3.59
N MET A 327 3.70 13.11 -3.97
CA MET A 327 3.10 12.57 -5.20
C MET A 327 3.43 13.43 -6.41
N VAL A 328 3.54 12.75 -7.55
CA VAL A 328 3.53 13.31 -8.90
C VAL A 328 2.42 12.61 -9.69
N PHE A 329 1.85 13.29 -10.66
CA PHE A 329 0.60 12.87 -11.28
C PHE A 329 0.75 12.66 -12.78
N GLY A 330 0.30 11.51 -13.27
CA GLY A 330 0.22 11.21 -14.69
C GLY A 330 -1.19 11.39 -15.29
N ASN A 331 -2.13 11.95 -14.50
CA ASN A 331 -3.53 12.15 -14.90
C ASN A 331 -3.99 13.62 -14.82
N THR A 332 -3.06 14.54 -15.02
CA THR A 332 -3.36 15.98 -15.02
C THR A 332 -3.92 16.50 -16.37
N GLY A 333 -3.89 15.67 -17.40
CA GLY A 333 -4.38 16.01 -18.75
C GLY A 333 -3.77 15.07 -19.81
N GLU A 334 -4.12 15.32 -21.06
CA GLU A 334 -3.74 14.46 -22.19
C GLU A 334 -2.22 14.43 -22.48
N GLU A 335 -1.46 15.39 -21.97
CA GLU A 335 0.01 15.44 -22.11
C GLU A 335 0.74 14.80 -20.91
N SER A 336 -0.02 14.23 -19.97
CA SER A 336 0.54 13.50 -18.81
C SER A 336 0.30 12.02 -18.93
N GLY A 337 1.15 11.22 -18.30
CA GLY A 337 1.02 9.77 -18.32
C GLY A 337 1.79 9.08 -17.20
N SER A 338 1.45 7.84 -16.96
CA SER A 338 2.18 6.93 -16.08
C SER A 338 2.54 5.66 -16.81
N GLY A 339 3.68 5.06 -16.47
CA GLY A 339 4.13 3.85 -17.12
C GLY A 339 5.03 3.00 -16.22
N VAL A 340 5.29 1.79 -16.68
CA VAL A 340 6.25 0.85 -16.11
C VAL A 340 7.30 0.56 -17.15
N ALA A 341 8.58 0.67 -16.78
CA ALA A 341 9.67 0.43 -17.70
C ALA A 341 10.76 -0.46 -17.09
N PHE A 342 11.41 -1.22 -17.95
CA PHE A 342 12.51 -2.10 -17.64
C PHE A 342 13.75 -1.68 -18.42
N THR A 343 14.91 -1.77 -17.81
CA THR A 343 16.21 -1.49 -18.43
C THR A 343 16.68 -2.64 -19.32
N ARG A 344 15.95 -3.75 -19.34
CA ARG A 344 16.13 -4.90 -20.19
C ARG A 344 14.78 -5.47 -20.58
N ASP A 345 14.69 -6.08 -21.76
CA ASP A 345 13.53 -6.88 -22.15
C ASP A 345 13.37 -8.07 -21.18
N PRO A 346 12.24 -8.18 -20.47
CA PRO A 346 12.02 -9.26 -19.50
C PRO A 346 11.89 -10.65 -20.14
N ALA A 347 11.57 -10.74 -21.43
CA ALA A 347 11.42 -12.01 -22.14
C ALA A 347 12.76 -12.52 -22.71
N THR A 348 13.61 -11.63 -23.23
CA THR A 348 14.85 -12.01 -23.93
C THR A 348 16.11 -11.72 -23.12
N GLY A 349 16.05 -10.81 -22.12
CA GLY A 349 17.21 -10.32 -21.38
C GLY A 349 18.06 -9.31 -22.14
N GLU A 350 17.68 -8.96 -23.38
CA GLU A 350 18.38 -7.98 -24.19
C GLU A 350 18.41 -6.61 -23.50
N LYS A 351 19.54 -5.89 -23.59
CA LYS A 351 19.70 -4.56 -22.99
C LYS A 351 19.02 -3.50 -23.87
N VAL A 352 17.71 -3.50 -23.84
CA VAL A 352 16.83 -2.51 -24.49
C VAL A 352 15.88 -1.94 -23.48
N PHE A 353 15.47 -0.68 -23.69
CA PHE A 353 14.46 -0.06 -22.86
C PHE A 353 13.08 -0.59 -23.27
N TYR A 354 12.43 -1.34 -22.37
CA TYR A 354 11.15 -1.98 -22.60
C TYR A 354 10.12 -1.47 -21.59
N GLY A 355 8.88 -1.20 -22.02
CA GLY A 355 7.87 -0.75 -21.10
C GLY A 355 6.53 -0.44 -21.75
N GLU A 356 5.55 -0.13 -20.90
CA GLU A 356 4.21 0.25 -21.27
C GLU A 356 3.78 1.50 -20.49
N PHE A 357 2.86 2.28 -21.05
CA PHE A 357 2.36 3.48 -20.43
C PHE A 357 0.89 3.74 -20.78
N LEU A 358 0.24 4.52 -19.92
CA LEU A 358 -1.10 5.05 -20.14
C LEU A 358 -1.05 6.57 -20.08
N MET A 359 -1.64 7.23 -21.08
CA MET A 359 -1.86 8.67 -21.05
C MET A 359 -3.01 9.01 -20.10
N ASN A 360 -2.91 10.15 -19.45
CA ASN A 360 -3.90 10.68 -18.50
C ASN A 360 -4.33 9.61 -17.46
N ALA A 361 -3.34 9.00 -16.80
CA ALA A 361 -3.53 7.88 -15.88
C ALA A 361 -2.64 7.97 -14.65
N GLN A 362 -3.13 7.52 -13.51
CA GLN A 362 -2.31 7.31 -12.31
C GLN A 362 -1.52 6.00 -12.42
N GLY A 363 -0.46 5.86 -11.60
CA GLY A 363 0.35 4.65 -11.60
C GLY A 363 -0.42 3.38 -11.24
N GLU A 364 -1.50 3.49 -10.44
CA GLU A 364 -2.40 2.37 -10.12
C GLU A 364 -3.09 1.82 -11.36
N ASP A 365 -3.56 2.70 -12.25
CA ASP A 365 -4.30 2.31 -13.46
C ASP A 365 -3.43 1.43 -14.37
N VAL A 366 -2.11 1.71 -14.39
CA VAL A 366 -1.12 0.89 -15.13
C VAL A 366 -0.91 -0.48 -14.48
N VAL A 367 -0.73 -0.50 -13.15
CA VAL A 367 -0.40 -1.72 -12.40
C VAL A 367 -1.61 -2.63 -12.26
N ALA A 368 -2.82 -2.08 -12.10
CA ALA A 368 -4.05 -2.85 -11.99
C ALA A 368 -4.57 -3.39 -13.32
N GLY A 369 -4.05 -2.89 -14.46
CA GLY A 369 -4.50 -3.32 -15.78
C GLY A 369 -5.94 -2.92 -16.11
N VAL A 370 -6.44 -1.88 -15.47
CA VAL A 370 -7.84 -1.41 -15.59
C VAL A 370 -8.15 -0.91 -17.01
N ARG A 371 -7.11 -0.45 -17.72
CA ARG A 371 -7.21 -0.02 -19.12
C ARG A 371 -6.12 -0.70 -19.95
N PRO A 372 -6.39 -1.04 -21.23
CA PRO A 372 -5.35 -1.59 -22.11
C PRO A 372 -4.23 -0.55 -22.28
N ALA A 373 -3.01 -0.93 -21.91
CA ALA A 373 -1.84 -0.07 -22.08
C ALA A 373 -1.57 0.20 -23.56
N LYS A 374 -1.24 1.43 -23.93
CA LYS A 374 -0.74 1.77 -25.25
C LYS A 374 0.74 1.41 -25.30
N GLY A 375 1.09 0.41 -26.11
CA GLY A 375 2.45 0.08 -26.46
C GLY A 375 3.14 -0.94 -25.55
N GLY A 376 2.84 -2.23 -25.67
CA GLY A 376 3.76 -3.31 -25.35
C GLY A 376 4.82 -3.37 -26.46
N GLY A 377 6.01 -2.79 -26.24
CA GLY A 377 7.07 -2.79 -27.24
C GLY A 377 8.28 -1.93 -26.81
N LEU A 378 9.34 -2.02 -27.57
CA LEU A 378 10.55 -1.24 -27.41
C LEU A 378 10.22 0.27 -27.39
N MET A 379 10.30 0.92 -26.22
CA MET A 379 10.28 2.38 -26.13
C MET A 379 11.53 2.89 -26.85
N GLY A 380 11.35 3.50 -28.00
CA GLY A 380 12.47 4.09 -28.78
C GLY A 380 12.50 3.75 -30.27
N ARG A 381 11.59 2.90 -30.75
CA ARG A 381 11.35 2.84 -32.21
C ARG A 381 10.05 3.60 -32.50
N GLU A 382 10.17 4.75 -33.17
CA GLU A 382 9.05 5.34 -33.89
C GLU A 382 8.44 4.23 -34.77
N GLN A 383 7.19 3.90 -34.51
CA GLN A 383 6.45 3.07 -35.47
C GLN A 383 6.44 3.83 -36.78
N PRO A 384 6.86 3.22 -37.90
CA PRO A 384 6.71 3.86 -39.20
C PRO A 384 5.21 4.14 -39.36
N LYS A 385 4.86 5.40 -39.62
CA LYS A 385 3.52 5.80 -40.03
C LYS A 385 3.16 4.92 -41.22
N SER A 386 2.13 4.07 -41.04
CA SER A 386 1.57 3.32 -42.15
C SER A 386 1.13 4.29 -43.22
N PRO A 387 1.36 3.97 -44.54
CA PRO A 387 1.04 4.85 -45.64
C PRO A 387 -0.48 5.08 -45.81
#